data_5e75e5f69d1dc6352965c820d6c035ba
#
_entry.id   5e75e5f69d1dc6352965c820d6c035ba
#
_cell.length_a   1.000
_cell.length_b   1.000
_cell.length_c   1.000
_cell.angle_alpha   90.00
_cell.angle_beta   90.00
_cell.angle_gamma   90.00
#
_symmetry.space_group_name_H-M   'P 1'
#
loop_
_entity.id
_entity.type
_entity.pdbx_description
1 polymer ?
#
loop_
_entity_poly.entity_id
_entity_poly.type
_entity_poly.pdbx_seq_one_letter_code
_entity_poly.pdbx_strand_id
1 'polypeptide(L)'
;MRDMYEVLSRWGAWSCDDKGIGYSPIAAGFKGLLISQSSGKQSCSDDEGLMIDGCVARLKKYNPDEYDLVVLHHIYGLSLRMIARKRKCSDGVIRKELQAAEGFIAGVMSMLDGG
;
A
#
# COMPACT_ATOMS: atom_id res chain seq x y z
N MET A 1 -1.18 -10.67 16.99
CA MET A 1 -1.16 -9.37 16.27
C MET A 1 -0.75 -9.61 14.83
N ARG A 2 -1.47 -9.04 13.89
CA ARG A 2 -1.15 -9.20 12.48
C ARG A 2 0.05 -8.34 12.08
N ASP A 3 0.91 -8.91 11.23
CA ASP A 3 1.97 -8.13 10.61
C ASP A 3 1.34 -7.32 9.47
N MET A 4 1.14 -6.04 9.70
CA MET A 4 0.46 -5.18 8.74
C MET A 4 1.24 -5.02 7.44
N TYR A 5 2.56 -5.07 7.50
CA TYR A 5 3.36 -5.02 6.28
C TYR A 5 3.01 -6.21 5.37
N GLU A 6 2.94 -7.40 5.95
CA GLU A 6 2.58 -8.61 5.20
C GLU A 6 1.15 -8.54 4.68
N VAL A 7 0.22 -8.06 5.51
CA VAL A 7 -1.18 -7.91 5.11
C VAL A 7 -1.30 -7.00 3.91
N LEU A 8 -0.62 -5.86 3.92
CA LEU A 8 -0.65 -4.93 2.81
C LEU A 8 0.07 -5.46 1.57
N SER A 9 1.12 -6.27 1.77
CA SER A 9 1.79 -6.93 0.63
C SER A 9 0.85 -7.88 -0.09
N ARG A 10 0.07 -8.66 0.65
CA ARG A 10 -0.93 -9.54 0.07
C ARG A 10 -2.04 -8.78 -0.62
N TRP A 11 -2.48 -7.70 -0.02
CA TRP A 11 -3.46 -6.81 -0.63
C TRP A 11 -2.93 -6.23 -1.95
N GLY A 12 -1.66 -5.83 -1.97
CA GLY A 12 -1.04 -5.32 -3.18
C GLY A 12 -1.04 -6.35 -4.31
N ALA A 13 -0.68 -7.59 -3.99
CA ALA A 13 -0.70 -8.67 -4.97
C ALA A 13 -2.12 -8.94 -5.47
N TRP A 14 -3.09 -8.97 -4.56
CA TRP A 14 -4.50 -9.15 -4.90
C TRP A 14 -5.00 -8.05 -5.82
N SER A 15 -4.64 -6.80 -5.51
CA SER A 15 -5.07 -5.65 -6.31
C SER A 15 -4.51 -5.71 -7.73
N CYS A 16 -3.25 -6.14 -7.88
CA CYS A 16 -2.64 -6.26 -9.19
C CYS A 16 -3.29 -7.36 -10.03
N ASP A 17 -3.59 -8.49 -9.40
CA ASP A 17 -4.09 -9.65 -10.13
C ASP A 17 -5.58 -9.51 -10.47
N ASP A 18 -6.39 -9.09 -9.51
CA ASP A 18 -7.84 -9.14 -9.67
C ASP A 18 -8.43 -7.86 -10.23
N LYS A 19 -7.86 -6.72 -9.93
CA LYS A 19 -8.44 -5.45 -10.35
C LYS A 19 -7.85 -4.90 -11.64
N GLY A 20 -6.72 -5.45 -12.08
CA GLY A 20 -6.09 -4.96 -13.30
C GLY A 20 -5.81 -3.47 -13.21
N ILE A 21 -5.14 -3.04 -12.17
CA ILE A 21 -4.91 -1.64 -11.90
C ILE A 21 -4.19 -0.98 -13.07
N GLY A 22 -4.83 0.03 -13.65
CA GLY A 22 -4.24 0.81 -14.72
C GLY A 22 -3.37 1.92 -14.17
N TYR A 23 -2.93 2.78 -15.06
CA TYR A 23 -2.14 3.93 -14.67
C TYR A 23 -2.91 4.84 -13.73
N SER A 24 -2.24 5.24 -12.65
CA SER A 24 -2.80 6.23 -11.76
C SER A 24 -1.90 7.48 -11.79
N PRO A 25 -2.44 8.67 -11.48
CA PRO A 25 -1.62 9.88 -11.38
C PRO A 25 -0.48 9.76 -10.37
N ILE A 26 -0.67 8.94 -9.34
CA ILE A 26 0.35 8.67 -8.34
C ILE A 26 1.59 8.07 -8.98
N ALA A 27 1.40 7.10 -9.87
CA ALA A 27 2.49 6.38 -10.49
C ALA A 27 3.14 7.14 -11.64
N ALA A 28 2.50 8.19 -12.16
CA ALA A 28 3.01 8.90 -13.34
C ALA A 28 4.43 9.42 -13.14
N GLY A 29 4.75 9.90 -11.94
CA GLY A 29 6.09 10.41 -11.63
C GLY A 29 7.15 9.32 -11.50
N PHE A 30 6.74 8.05 -11.50
CA PHE A 30 7.63 6.89 -11.35
C PHE A 30 7.61 5.99 -12.57
N LYS A 31 7.10 6.47 -13.67
CA LYS A 31 6.80 5.64 -14.85
C LYS A 31 7.94 4.73 -15.27
N GLY A 32 9.16 5.23 -15.28
CA GLY A 32 10.32 4.45 -15.69
C GLY A 32 10.86 3.51 -14.62
N LEU A 33 10.28 3.56 -13.40
CA LEU A 33 10.78 2.80 -12.26
C LEU A 33 9.83 1.67 -11.84
N LEU A 34 8.67 1.56 -12.47
CA LEU A 34 7.66 0.57 -12.08
C LEU A 34 8.15 -0.84 -12.37
N ILE A 35 7.92 -1.72 -11.41
CA ILE A 35 8.33 -3.11 -11.46
C ILE A 35 7.09 -3.99 -11.44
N SER A 36 7.07 -5.03 -12.28
CA SER A 36 5.96 -5.99 -12.28
C SER A 36 5.92 -6.73 -10.95
N GLN A 37 4.74 -6.79 -10.36
CA GLN A 37 4.52 -7.44 -9.08
C GLN A 37 3.86 -8.80 -9.20
N SER A 38 3.62 -9.24 -10.41
CA SER A 38 2.66 -10.30 -10.65
C SER A 38 3.04 -11.68 -10.16
N SER A 39 4.31 -12.04 -10.09
CA SER A 39 4.64 -13.42 -9.81
C SER A 39 5.26 -13.62 -8.45
N GLY A 40 4.92 -14.71 -7.81
CA GLY A 40 5.56 -15.17 -6.58
C GLY A 40 5.02 -14.62 -5.28
N LYS A 41 4.20 -13.60 -5.29
CA LYS A 41 3.61 -13.07 -4.06
C LYS A 41 2.31 -13.77 -3.73
N GLN A 42 2.11 -14.04 -2.46
CA GLN A 42 0.83 -14.54 -1.99
C GLN A 42 -0.20 -13.44 -2.03
N SER A 43 -1.37 -13.78 -2.55
CA SER A 43 -2.51 -12.90 -2.57
C SER A 43 -3.41 -13.21 -1.37
N CYS A 44 -4.40 -12.36 -1.13
CA CYS A 44 -5.42 -12.62 -0.12
C CYS A 44 -6.74 -12.99 -0.79
N SER A 45 -7.71 -13.44 0.03
CA SER A 45 -9.04 -13.73 -0.49
C SER A 45 -9.73 -12.43 -0.92
N ASP A 46 -10.78 -12.57 -1.74
CA ASP A 46 -11.54 -11.40 -2.18
C ASP A 46 -12.15 -10.64 -1.01
N ASP A 47 -12.70 -11.36 -0.03
CA ASP A 47 -13.30 -10.71 1.14
C ASP A 47 -12.26 -9.91 1.91
N GLU A 48 -11.09 -10.49 2.13
CA GLU A 48 -10.01 -9.81 2.82
C GLU A 48 -9.49 -8.64 2.00
N GLY A 49 -9.32 -8.83 0.70
CA GLY A 49 -8.84 -7.78 -0.19
C GLY A 49 -9.79 -6.58 -0.21
N LEU A 50 -11.10 -6.84 -0.30
CA LEU A 50 -12.09 -5.78 -0.29
C LEU A 50 -12.12 -5.03 1.04
N MET A 51 -11.96 -5.76 2.14
CA MET A 51 -11.91 -5.14 3.47
C MET A 51 -10.72 -4.18 3.59
N ILE A 52 -9.56 -4.65 3.18
CA ILE A 52 -8.34 -3.84 3.23
C ILE A 52 -8.45 -2.66 2.28
N ASP A 53 -9.01 -2.88 1.10
CA ASP A 53 -9.22 -1.82 0.11
C ASP A 53 -10.07 -0.69 0.70
N GLY A 54 -11.09 -1.03 1.44
CA GLY A 54 -11.92 -0.04 2.14
C GLY A 54 -11.14 0.73 3.20
N CYS A 55 -10.26 0.06 3.91
CA CYS A 55 -9.39 0.71 4.91
C CYS A 55 -8.41 1.67 4.24
N VAL A 56 -7.83 1.26 3.13
CA VAL A 56 -6.90 2.09 2.37
C VAL A 56 -7.60 3.30 1.79
N ALA A 57 -8.85 3.12 1.34
CA ALA A 57 -9.66 4.24 0.85
C ALA A 57 -9.89 5.30 1.93
N ARG A 58 -10.07 4.86 3.18
CA ARG A 58 -10.19 5.79 4.30
C ARG A 58 -8.88 6.52 4.57
N LEU A 59 -7.76 5.82 4.42
CA LEU A 59 -6.45 6.43 4.56
C LEU A 59 -6.25 7.53 3.53
N LYS A 60 -6.73 7.33 2.31
CA LYS A 60 -6.64 8.35 1.26
C LYS A 60 -7.29 9.66 1.69
N LYS A 61 -8.42 9.58 2.38
CA LYS A 61 -9.10 10.77 2.88
C LYS A 61 -8.41 11.39 4.07
N TYR A 62 -7.84 10.54 4.93
CA TYR A 62 -7.20 11.00 6.16
C TYR A 62 -5.83 11.60 5.88
N ASN A 63 -5.02 10.93 5.09
CA ASN A 63 -3.65 11.35 4.79
C ASN A 63 -3.26 10.87 3.40
N PRO A 64 -3.48 11.71 2.36
CA PRO A 64 -3.18 11.31 0.98
C PRO A 64 -1.72 10.93 0.76
N ASP A 65 -0.78 11.55 1.46
CA ASP A 65 0.64 11.22 1.30
C ASP A 65 0.94 9.80 1.77
N GLU A 66 0.33 9.38 2.88
CA GLU A 66 0.48 8.00 3.36
C GLU A 66 -0.20 7.02 2.41
N TYR A 67 -1.36 7.39 1.88
CA TYR A 67 -2.04 6.57 0.88
C TYR A 67 -1.15 6.36 -0.34
N ASP A 68 -0.57 7.44 -0.87
CA ASP A 68 0.32 7.37 -2.02
C ASP A 68 1.50 6.42 -1.75
N LEU A 69 2.07 6.52 -0.56
CA LEU A 69 3.20 5.68 -0.16
C LEU A 69 2.82 4.20 -0.15
N VAL A 70 1.66 3.87 0.43
CA VAL A 70 1.19 2.48 0.48
C VAL A 70 0.99 1.95 -0.93
N VAL A 71 0.37 2.71 -1.80
CA VAL A 71 0.11 2.30 -3.18
C VAL A 71 1.41 2.12 -3.96
N LEU A 72 2.31 3.09 -3.88
CA LEU A 72 3.58 3.01 -4.61
C LEU A 72 4.42 1.82 -4.17
N HIS A 73 4.43 1.54 -2.88
CA HIS A 73 5.27 0.46 -2.35
C HIS A 73 4.64 -0.92 -2.54
N HIS A 74 3.37 -1.06 -2.17
CA HIS A 74 2.73 -2.38 -2.14
C HIS A 74 2.10 -2.79 -3.47
N ILE A 75 1.63 -1.85 -4.27
CA ILE A 75 1.02 -2.17 -5.56
C ILE A 75 2.04 -2.06 -6.69
N TYR A 76 2.76 -0.95 -6.76
CA TYR A 76 3.69 -0.69 -7.85
C TYR A 76 5.10 -1.23 -7.61
N GLY A 77 5.39 -1.68 -6.39
CA GLY A 77 6.64 -2.37 -6.11
C GLY A 77 7.86 -1.50 -5.94
N LEU A 78 7.68 -0.20 -5.76
CA LEU A 78 8.81 0.70 -5.57
C LEU A 78 9.42 0.52 -4.19
N SER A 79 10.75 0.52 -4.12
CA SER A 79 11.44 0.44 -2.82
C SER A 79 11.24 1.75 -2.05
N LEU A 80 11.31 1.64 -0.72
CA LEU A 80 11.18 2.84 0.12
C LEU A 80 12.29 3.83 -0.18
N ARG A 81 13.49 3.34 -0.51
CA ARG A 81 14.60 4.20 -0.89
C ARG A 81 14.31 5.02 -2.13
N MET A 82 13.70 4.39 -3.16
CA MET A 82 13.34 5.09 -4.39
C MET A 82 12.30 6.16 -4.11
N ILE A 83 11.31 5.84 -3.29
CA ILE A 83 10.26 6.79 -2.94
C ILE A 83 10.85 7.97 -2.16
N ALA A 84 11.73 7.68 -1.20
CA ALA A 84 12.38 8.71 -0.41
C ALA A 84 13.21 9.65 -1.31
N ARG A 85 13.94 9.06 -2.25
CA ARG A 85 14.76 9.83 -3.17
C ARG A 85 13.89 10.75 -4.03
N LYS A 86 12.77 10.23 -4.54
CA LYS A 86 11.85 11.02 -5.36
C LYS A 86 11.21 12.15 -4.57
N ARG A 87 10.89 11.89 -3.30
CA ARG A 87 10.29 12.89 -2.41
C ARG A 87 11.33 13.81 -1.76
N LYS A 88 12.62 13.56 -2.02
CA LYS A 88 13.73 14.34 -1.48
C LYS A 88 13.76 14.34 0.04
N CYS A 89 13.58 13.16 0.62
CA CYS A 89 13.64 12.96 2.07
C CYS A 89 14.45 11.71 2.40
N SER A 90 14.66 11.45 3.68
CA SER A 90 15.44 10.30 4.11
C SER A 90 14.59 9.02 4.14
N ASP A 91 15.27 7.87 4.06
CA ASP A 91 14.61 6.58 4.20
C ASP A 91 13.87 6.47 5.54
N GLY A 92 14.44 7.04 6.60
CA GLY A 92 13.83 7.00 7.92
C GLY A 92 12.49 7.71 7.97
N VAL A 93 12.36 8.84 7.27
CA VAL A 93 11.10 9.57 7.18
C VAL A 93 10.04 8.71 6.50
N ILE A 94 10.42 8.08 5.38
CA ILE A 94 9.48 7.23 4.63
C ILE A 94 9.06 6.02 5.46
N ARG A 95 9.99 5.40 6.20
CA ARG A 95 9.65 4.25 7.05
C ARG A 95 8.68 4.62 8.15
N LYS A 96 8.88 5.77 8.78
CA LYS A 96 7.95 6.26 9.80
C LYS A 96 6.56 6.52 9.22
N GLU A 97 6.53 7.11 8.04
CA GLU A 97 5.27 7.39 7.36
C GLU A 97 4.53 6.09 7.02
N LEU A 98 5.26 5.08 6.55
CA LEU A 98 4.67 3.78 6.27
C LEU A 98 4.13 3.13 7.54
N GLN A 99 4.88 3.20 8.64
CA GLN A 99 4.43 2.65 9.93
C GLN A 99 3.16 3.35 10.41
N ALA A 100 3.07 4.66 10.22
CA ALA A 100 1.86 5.40 10.58
C ALA A 100 0.67 4.95 9.74
N ALA A 101 0.89 4.73 8.45
CA ALA A 101 -0.15 4.23 7.56
C ALA A 101 -0.61 2.84 7.99
N GLU A 102 0.33 1.96 8.33
CA GLU A 102 0.03 0.62 8.81
C GLU A 102 -0.80 0.67 10.10
N GLY A 103 -0.43 1.55 11.01
CA GLY A 103 -1.17 1.72 12.26
C GLY A 103 -2.59 2.20 12.03
N PHE A 104 -2.77 3.14 11.12
CA PHE A 104 -4.10 3.63 10.77
C PHE A 104 -4.97 2.50 10.21
N ILE A 105 -4.42 1.74 9.27
CA ILE A 105 -5.16 0.65 8.63
C ILE A 105 -5.48 -0.44 9.65
N ALA A 106 -4.52 -0.78 10.52
CA ALA A 106 -4.75 -1.76 11.58
C ALA A 106 -5.87 -1.33 12.50
N GLY A 107 -5.92 -0.05 12.86
CA GLY A 107 -6.98 0.48 13.70
C GLY A 107 -8.35 0.39 13.05
N VAL A 108 -8.44 0.73 11.77
CA VAL A 108 -9.70 0.63 11.03
C VAL A 108 -10.14 -0.82 10.92
N MET A 109 -9.21 -1.72 10.60
CA MET A 109 -9.53 -3.15 10.50
C MET A 109 -10.06 -3.70 11.81
N SER A 110 -9.45 -3.29 12.92
CA SER A 110 -9.89 -3.71 14.25
C SER A 110 -11.35 -3.31 14.51
N MET A 111 -11.73 -2.12 14.08
CA MET A 111 -13.10 -1.66 14.22
C MET A 111 -14.06 -2.46 13.34
N LEU A 112 -13.65 -2.80 12.13
CA LEU A 112 -14.47 -3.54 11.19
C LEU A 112 -14.62 -5.01 11.58
N ASP A 113 -13.64 -5.57 12.24
CA ASP A 113 -13.68 -6.96 12.71
C ASP A 113 -14.54 -7.13 13.97
N GLY A 114 -15.12 -6.06 14.46
CA GLY A 114 -15.97 -6.11 15.62
C GLY A 114 -15.23 -6.29 16.94
N GLY A 115 -13.92 -6.08 16.88
CA GLY A 115 -13.06 -6.26 18.05
C GLY A 115 -13.19 -5.16 19.07
#